data_41ffccfa70fd3b390e8d1988df9b140c
#
_entry.id   41ffccfa70fd3b390e8d1988df9b140c
#
_cell.length_a   1.000
_cell.length_b   1.000
_cell.length_c   1.000
_cell.angle_alpha   90.00
_cell.angle_beta   90.00
_cell.angle_gamma   90.00
#
_symmetry.space_group_name_H-M   'P 1'
#
loop_
_entity.id
_entity.type
_entity.pdbx_description
1 polymer ?
#
loop_
_entity_poly.entity_id
_entity_poly.type
_entity_poly.pdbx_seq_one_letter_code
_entity_poly.pdbx_strand_id
1 'polypeptide(L)'
;MYMKFIIVGKNIEVTPGLRSAVEDKIGKLEKYFNPETEVHVTLSVEKDRQKIGVTIPVKGNIIRSEQVSNDMYVSIDLVEEIIERQLKKYKNKLISQKQAASYFKQDFLEKEYMEEEEIKIIRSKKFDIKPMYPEDACIQMELLGHSFYVFCNAETDQVNVVYKRKGNTYGLIEPEN
;
A
#
# COMPACT_ATOMS: atom_id res chain seq x y z
N MET A 1 12.14 4.16 -23.41
CA MET A 1 10.69 4.00 -23.16
C MET A 1 10.53 3.92 -21.67
N TYR A 2 9.85 4.86 -21.05
CA TYR A 2 9.89 5.10 -19.61
C TYR A 2 8.57 4.69 -18.96
N MET A 3 8.57 4.41 -17.64
CA MET A 3 7.35 4.26 -16.86
C MET A 3 6.49 5.53 -16.99
N LYS A 4 5.17 5.36 -16.95
CA LYS A 4 4.22 6.47 -17.08
C LYS A 4 3.86 6.99 -15.69
N PHE A 5 4.24 8.23 -15.39
CA PHE A 5 3.95 8.86 -14.11
C PHE A 5 2.68 9.67 -14.12
N ILE A 6 1.79 9.43 -13.17
CA ILE A 6 0.61 10.23 -12.86
C ILE A 6 0.84 10.85 -11.50
N ILE A 7 1.24 12.13 -11.46
CA ILE A 7 1.63 12.82 -10.23
C ILE A 7 0.56 13.85 -9.88
N VAL A 8 0.00 13.74 -8.68
CA VAL A 8 -1.05 14.60 -8.15
C VAL A 8 -0.60 15.24 -6.83
N GLY A 9 -0.83 16.53 -6.67
CA GLY A 9 -0.63 17.28 -5.44
C GLY A 9 -1.93 17.44 -4.65
N LYS A 10 -1.87 17.24 -3.32
CA LYS A 10 -2.94 17.56 -2.37
C LYS A 10 -2.40 18.59 -1.38
N ASN A 11 -2.98 19.80 -1.38
CA ASN A 11 -2.51 20.96 -0.61
C ASN A 11 -1.05 21.36 -0.92
N ILE A 12 -0.58 21.02 -2.11
CA ILE A 12 0.74 21.40 -2.64
C ILE A 12 0.67 21.45 -4.16
N GLU A 13 1.33 22.42 -4.76
CA GLU A 13 1.55 22.46 -6.19
C GLU A 13 2.70 21.51 -6.58
N VAL A 14 2.47 20.74 -7.64
CA VAL A 14 3.52 19.87 -8.20
C VAL A 14 4.42 20.72 -9.10
N THR A 15 5.44 21.31 -8.48
CA THR A 15 6.43 22.13 -9.22
C THR A 15 7.26 21.26 -10.18
N PRO A 16 7.88 21.86 -11.22
CA PRO A 16 8.79 21.14 -12.12
C PRO A 16 9.93 20.45 -11.37
N GLY A 17 10.45 21.06 -10.28
CA GLY A 17 11.49 20.45 -9.44
C GLY A 17 11.02 19.21 -8.70
N LEU A 18 9.82 19.24 -8.12
CA LEU A 18 9.23 18.07 -7.45
C LEU A 18 8.91 16.96 -8.46
N ARG A 19 8.39 17.31 -9.63
CA ARG A 19 8.15 16.35 -10.72
C ARG A 19 9.44 15.66 -11.12
N SER A 20 10.50 16.42 -11.41
CA SER A 20 11.80 15.89 -11.78
C SER A 20 12.35 14.97 -10.69
N ALA A 21 12.28 15.39 -9.41
CA ALA A 21 12.75 14.58 -8.29
C ALA A 21 12.01 13.22 -8.19
N VAL A 22 10.68 13.23 -8.37
CA VAL A 22 9.87 11.99 -8.40
C VAL A 22 10.29 11.11 -9.58
N GLU A 23 10.37 11.67 -10.79
CA GLU A 23 10.73 10.93 -12.00
C GLU A 23 12.15 10.37 -11.93
N ASP A 24 13.12 11.13 -11.40
CA ASP A 24 14.51 10.70 -11.25
C ASP A 24 14.70 9.59 -10.19
N LYS A 25 13.99 9.69 -9.05
CA LYS A 25 14.15 8.73 -7.95
C LYS A 25 13.28 7.49 -8.15
N ILE A 26 11.99 7.67 -8.35
CA ILE A 26 11.06 6.55 -8.56
C ILE A 26 11.32 5.88 -9.91
N GLY A 27 11.82 6.63 -10.91
CA GLY A 27 12.25 6.12 -12.21
C GLY A 27 13.33 5.03 -12.12
N LYS A 28 14.13 4.98 -11.06
CA LYS A 28 15.08 3.88 -10.83
C LYS A 28 14.41 2.51 -10.71
N LEU A 29 13.13 2.48 -10.33
CA LEU A 29 12.34 1.25 -10.28
C LEU A 29 12.02 0.69 -11.67
N GLU A 30 12.22 1.48 -12.75
CA GLU A 30 12.07 1.03 -14.15
C GLU A 30 12.87 -0.24 -14.46
N LYS A 31 13.97 -0.46 -13.75
CA LYS A 31 14.79 -1.69 -13.89
C LYS A 31 14.01 -2.97 -13.55
N TYR A 32 12.92 -2.88 -12.81
CA TYR A 32 12.09 -4.04 -12.41
C TYR A 32 10.89 -4.25 -13.32
N PHE A 33 10.35 -3.19 -13.90
CA PHE A 33 9.07 -3.21 -14.61
C PHE A 33 9.25 -3.12 -16.12
N ASN A 34 8.27 -3.62 -16.85
CA ASN A 34 8.17 -3.43 -18.28
C ASN A 34 7.81 -1.97 -18.62
N PRO A 35 8.20 -1.47 -19.82
CA PRO A 35 7.77 -0.18 -20.31
C PRO A 35 6.25 -0.02 -20.24
N GLU A 36 5.78 1.22 -20.08
CA GLU A 36 4.35 1.59 -19.97
C GLU A 36 3.68 1.22 -18.64
N THR A 37 4.41 0.67 -17.65
CA THR A 37 3.86 0.50 -16.31
C THR A 37 3.47 1.86 -15.73
N GLU A 38 2.22 2.00 -15.30
CA GLU A 38 1.73 3.24 -14.70
C GLU A 38 2.17 3.33 -13.23
N VAL A 39 2.59 4.53 -12.82
CA VAL A 39 2.95 4.85 -11.45
C VAL A 39 2.12 6.04 -10.98
N HIS A 40 1.27 5.81 -10.01
CA HIS A 40 0.46 6.86 -9.41
C HIS A 40 1.19 7.42 -8.19
N VAL A 41 1.48 8.71 -8.21
CA VAL A 41 2.17 9.42 -7.13
C VAL A 41 1.27 10.51 -6.58
N THR A 42 1.07 10.53 -5.27
CA THR A 42 0.37 11.59 -4.57
C THR A 42 1.33 12.29 -3.62
N LEU A 43 1.55 13.57 -3.82
CA LEU A 43 2.28 14.44 -2.90
C LEU A 43 1.28 15.22 -2.05
N SER A 44 1.47 15.27 -0.74
CA SER A 44 0.60 16.03 0.15
C SER A 44 1.36 16.71 1.27
N VAL A 45 0.87 17.88 1.68
CA VAL A 45 1.42 18.64 2.80
C VAL A 45 0.32 18.91 3.81
N GLU A 46 0.58 18.52 5.06
CA GLU A 46 -0.28 18.80 6.21
C GLU A 46 0.58 19.36 7.33
N LYS A 47 0.53 20.68 7.54
CA LYS A 47 1.43 21.39 8.47
C LYS A 47 2.90 21.11 8.12
N ASP A 48 3.66 20.56 9.07
CA ASP A 48 5.08 20.21 8.90
C ASP A 48 5.29 18.80 8.30
N ARG A 49 4.22 18.11 7.93
CA ARG A 49 4.29 16.74 7.42
C ARG A 49 4.18 16.75 5.91
N GLN A 50 5.26 16.40 5.25
CA GLN A 50 5.33 16.24 3.81
C GLN A 50 5.29 14.76 3.45
N LYS A 51 4.20 14.37 2.82
CA LYS A 51 3.88 12.96 2.56
C LYS A 51 3.91 12.66 1.07
N ILE A 52 4.55 11.57 0.71
CA ILE A 52 4.43 10.95 -0.61
C ILE A 52 3.74 9.60 -0.51
N GLY A 53 2.79 9.34 -1.39
CA GLY A 53 2.21 8.01 -1.62
C GLY A 53 2.51 7.57 -3.04
N VAL A 54 3.05 6.37 -3.20
CA VAL A 54 3.31 5.75 -4.50
C VAL A 54 2.51 4.48 -4.62
N THR A 55 1.77 4.33 -5.70
CA THR A 55 0.97 3.15 -6.01
C THR A 55 1.30 2.68 -7.42
N ILE A 56 1.69 1.42 -7.55
CA ILE A 56 1.98 0.75 -8.82
C ILE A 56 1.00 -0.42 -8.95
N PRO A 57 -0.08 -0.27 -9.75
CA PRO A 57 -1.02 -1.35 -9.98
C PRO A 57 -0.36 -2.43 -10.86
N VAL A 58 -0.38 -3.65 -10.38
CA VAL A 58 0.04 -4.84 -11.10
C VAL A 58 -1.13 -5.81 -11.09
N LYS A 59 -1.47 -6.42 -12.22
CA LYS A 59 -2.67 -7.27 -12.31
C LYS A 59 -2.71 -8.31 -11.20
N GLY A 60 -3.74 -8.25 -10.38
CA GLY A 60 -3.93 -9.12 -9.21
C GLY A 60 -3.22 -8.64 -7.93
N ASN A 61 -2.39 -7.57 -8.00
CA ASN A 61 -1.70 -7.00 -6.84
C ASN A 61 -1.59 -5.48 -6.96
N ILE A 62 -1.40 -4.83 -5.83
CA ILE A 62 -1.07 -3.41 -5.75
C ILE A 62 0.20 -3.27 -4.92
N ILE A 63 1.23 -2.67 -5.50
CA ILE A 63 2.43 -2.27 -4.78
C ILE A 63 2.21 -0.84 -4.30
N ARG A 64 2.19 -0.64 -2.99
CA ARG A 64 1.95 0.68 -2.40
C ARG A 64 2.89 0.96 -1.25
N SER A 65 3.40 2.18 -1.20
CA SER A 65 4.13 2.70 -0.05
C SER A 65 3.79 4.16 0.19
N GLU A 66 3.76 4.56 1.44
CA GLU A 66 3.60 5.95 1.87
C GLU A 66 4.72 6.30 2.84
N GLN A 67 5.36 7.47 2.62
CA GLN A 67 6.38 7.99 3.50
C GLN A 67 6.10 9.44 3.88
N VAL A 68 6.47 9.79 5.08
CA VAL A 68 6.26 11.12 5.66
C VAL A 68 7.54 11.60 6.32
N SER A 69 7.94 12.81 6.00
CA SER A 69 9.03 13.51 6.68
C SER A 69 8.70 15.00 6.80
N ASN A 70 9.65 15.80 7.26
CA ASN A 70 9.56 17.27 7.24
C ASN A 70 10.04 17.88 5.92
N ASP A 71 10.53 17.07 4.99
CA ASP A 71 11.01 17.47 3.67
C ASP A 71 10.52 16.49 2.59
N MET A 72 9.93 17.03 1.51
CA MET A 72 9.35 16.21 0.44
C MET A 72 10.42 15.39 -0.30
N TYR A 73 11.61 15.96 -0.50
CA TYR A 73 12.69 15.24 -1.19
C TYR A 73 13.18 14.05 -0.37
N VAL A 74 13.26 14.19 0.95
CA VAL A 74 13.56 13.07 1.87
C VAL A 74 12.46 12.02 1.80
N SER A 75 11.20 12.41 1.76
CA SER A 75 10.07 11.47 1.63
C SER A 75 10.12 10.71 0.30
N ILE A 76 10.53 11.37 -0.79
CA ILE A 76 10.72 10.76 -2.11
C ILE A 76 11.84 9.70 -2.08
N ASP A 77 12.96 9.99 -1.44
CA ASP A 77 14.08 9.05 -1.30
C ASP A 77 13.65 7.80 -0.50
N LEU A 78 13.01 8.01 0.64
CA LEU A 78 12.55 6.92 1.51
C LEU A 78 11.53 6.00 0.84
N VAL A 79 10.60 6.53 0.05
CA VAL A 79 9.58 5.70 -0.60
C VAL A 79 10.17 4.81 -1.69
N GLU A 80 11.18 5.29 -2.41
CA GLU A 80 11.89 4.50 -3.44
C GLU A 80 12.56 3.28 -2.81
N GLU A 81 13.35 3.48 -1.74
CA GLU A 81 14.04 2.40 -1.02
C GLU A 81 13.08 1.33 -0.48
N ILE A 82 11.94 1.78 0.07
CA ILE A 82 10.95 0.85 0.63
C ILE A 82 10.29 0.02 -0.45
N ILE A 83 9.91 0.63 -1.58
CA ILE A 83 9.31 -0.11 -2.70
C ILE A 83 10.32 -1.10 -3.28
N GLU A 84 11.59 -0.70 -3.45
CA GLU A 84 12.63 -1.60 -3.92
C GLU A 84 12.79 -2.81 -3.00
N ARG A 85 12.84 -2.59 -1.68
CA ARG A 85 12.91 -3.66 -0.68
C ARG A 85 11.67 -4.57 -0.73
N GLN A 86 10.46 -4.01 -0.88
CA GLN A 86 9.24 -4.80 -1.04
C GLN A 86 9.28 -5.68 -2.29
N LEU A 87 9.74 -5.14 -3.43
CA LEU A 87 9.89 -5.89 -4.67
C LEU A 87 10.84 -7.08 -4.51
N LYS A 88 11.98 -6.85 -3.88
CA LYS A 88 12.97 -7.92 -3.61
C LYS A 88 12.42 -8.97 -2.66
N LYS A 89 11.83 -8.55 -1.54
CA LYS A 89 11.29 -9.44 -0.50
C LYS A 89 10.14 -10.32 -1.01
N TYR A 90 9.25 -9.78 -1.83
CA TYR A 90 8.04 -10.47 -2.27
C TYR A 90 8.08 -10.93 -3.72
N LYS A 91 9.26 -10.95 -4.34
CA LYS A 91 9.44 -11.32 -5.74
C LYS A 91 8.67 -12.58 -6.13
N ASN A 92 8.92 -13.70 -5.47
CA ASN A 92 8.32 -14.99 -5.81
C ASN A 92 6.80 -14.96 -5.70
N LYS A 93 6.26 -14.22 -4.72
CA LYS A 93 4.83 -14.06 -4.53
C LYS A 93 4.19 -13.18 -5.60
N LEU A 94 4.86 -12.10 -6.02
CA LEU A 94 4.38 -11.22 -7.09
C LEU A 94 4.33 -11.93 -8.45
N ILE A 95 5.30 -12.80 -8.73
CA ILE A 95 5.40 -13.53 -10.01
C ILE A 95 4.69 -14.88 -10.02
N SER A 96 4.29 -15.44 -8.87
CA SER A 96 3.55 -16.71 -8.78
C SER A 96 2.20 -16.66 -9.52
N GLN A 97 1.63 -15.48 -9.65
CA GLN A 97 0.47 -15.25 -10.50
C GLN A 97 0.95 -14.99 -11.94
N LYS A 98 0.77 -15.96 -12.84
CA LYS A 98 1.22 -15.89 -14.26
C LYS A 98 0.87 -14.58 -14.96
N GLN A 99 -0.24 -13.95 -14.60
CA GLN A 99 -0.68 -12.68 -15.18
C GLN A 99 0.11 -11.48 -14.67
N ALA A 100 0.61 -11.50 -13.43
CA ALA A 100 1.42 -10.43 -12.86
C ALA A 100 2.86 -10.45 -13.42
N ALA A 101 3.38 -11.61 -13.77
CA ALA A 101 4.73 -11.76 -14.32
C ALA A 101 4.95 -10.90 -15.58
N SER A 102 3.91 -10.65 -16.39
CA SER A 102 4.01 -9.83 -17.60
C SER A 102 4.35 -8.35 -17.34
N TYR A 103 4.20 -7.87 -16.11
CA TYR A 103 4.53 -6.50 -15.71
C TYR A 103 5.99 -6.29 -15.33
N PHE A 104 6.75 -7.38 -15.13
CA PHE A 104 8.14 -7.33 -14.70
C PHE A 104 9.09 -7.67 -15.84
N LYS A 105 10.29 -7.06 -15.82
CA LYS A 105 11.36 -7.38 -16.77
C LYS A 105 11.89 -8.81 -16.55
N GLN A 106 12.30 -9.47 -17.63
CA GLN A 106 12.83 -10.83 -17.62
C GLN A 106 14.01 -10.99 -16.65
N ASP A 107 14.94 -10.03 -16.63
CA ASP A 107 16.09 -10.04 -15.73
C ASP A 107 15.69 -10.04 -14.24
N PHE A 108 14.56 -9.38 -13.89
CA PHE A 108 14.04 -9.43 -12.53
C PHE A 108 13.47 -10.80 -12.20
N LEU A 109 12.80 -11.43 -13.15
CA LEU A 109 12.19 -12.76 -12.97
C LEU A 109 13.26 -13.85 -12.78
N GLU A 110 14.41 -13.75 -13.47
CA GLU A 110 15.47 -14.76 -13.46
C GLU A 110 16.46 -14.63 -12.30
N LYS A 111 16.64 -13.42 -11.72
CA LYS A 111 17.53 -13.25 -10.57
C LYS A 111 17.00 -13.95 -9.33
N GLU A 112 17.77 -14.89 -8.79
CA GLU A 112 17.52 -15.46 -7.47
C GLU A 112 17.86 -14.43 -6.38
N TYR A 113 16.87 -14.00 -5.63
CA TYR A 113 17.06 -13.25 -4.39
C TYR A 113 16.95 -14.22 -3.21
N MET A 114 18.04 -14.36 -2.44
CA MET A 114 18.18 -15.37 -1.39
C MET A 114 17.39 -15.11 -0.10
N GLU A 115 16.63 -14.02 0.01
CA GLU A 115 15.81 -13.73 1.19
C GLU A 115 14.35 -14.12 0.96
N GLU A 116 14.02 -15.39 1.11
CA GLU A 116 12.64 -15.85 1.23
C GLU A 116 12.17 -15.83 2.69
N GLU A 117 11.57 -14.73 3.13
CA GLU A 117 10.65 -14.80 4.26
C GLU A 117 9.36 -15.46 3.80
N GLU A 118 9.23 -16.74 4.07
CA GLU A 118 8.02 -17.50 3.75
C GLU A 118 6.84 -16.97 4.57
N ILE A 119 5.80 -16.47 3.91
CA ILE A 119 4.58 -16.06 4.59
C ILE A 119 3.78 -17.31 4.94
N LYS A 120 3.80 -17.67 6.23
CA LYS A 120 3.07 -18.81 6.77
C LYS A 120 1.86 -18.36 7.57
N ILE A 121 0.69 -18.93 7.25
CA ILE A 121 -0.48 -18.82 8.12
C ILE A 121 -0.34 -19.90 9.20
N ILE A 122 0.18 -19.52 10.36
CA ILE A 122 0.44 -20.45 11.48
C ILE A 122 -0.77 -20.66 12.38
N ARG A 123 -1.81 -19.86 12.23
CA ARG A 123 -3.03 -19.98 13.04
C ARG A 123 -4.27 -19.55 12.24
N SER A 124 -5.30 -20.36 12.29
CA SER A 124 -6.65 -20.03 11.82
C SER A 124 -7.60 -20.02 13.01
N LYS A 125 -8.46 -19.00 13.10
CA LYS A 125 -9.55 -18.94 14.10
C LYS A 125 -10.87 -18.84 13.34
N LYS A 126 -11.85 -19.61 13.83
CA LYS A 126 -13.25 -19.49 13.42
C LYS A 126 -14.01 -18.88 14.59
N PHE A 127 -14.90 -17.97 14.31
CA PHE A 127 -15.76 -17.31 15.30
C PHE A 127 -17.11 -17.01 14.69
N ASP A 128 -18.12 -16.99 15.53
CA ASP A 128 -19.48 -16.62 15.10
C ASP A 128 -19.56 -15.10 14.94
N ILE A 129 -20.01 -14.66 13.78
CA ILE A 129 -20.22 -13.23 13.50
C ILE A 129 -21.65 -12.91 13.93
N LYS A 130 -21.80 -12.06 14.95
CA LYS A 130 -23.10 -11.56 15.39
C LYS A 130 -23.36 -10.19 14.76
N PRO A 131 -24.62 -9.91 14.32
CA PRO A 131 -24.98 -8.58 13.89
C PRO A 131 -24.82 -7.57 15.03
N MET A 132 -24.16 -6.44 14.75
CA MET A 132 -24.01 -5.32 15.69
C MET A 132 -23.76 -4.02 14.92
N TYR A 133 -23.90 -2.89 15.60
CA TYR A 133 -23.57 -1.59 15.03
C TYR A 133 -22.04 -1.32 15.09
N PRO A 134 -21.52 -0.45 14.20
CA PRO A 134 -20.08 -0.13 14.18
C PRO A 134 -19.53 0.36 15.53
N GLU A 135 -20.30 1.15 16.27
CA GLU A 135 -19.92 1.65 17.59
C GLU A 135 -19.76 0.53 18.61
N ASP A 136 -20.69 -0.45 18.61
CA ASP A 136 -20.61 -1.62 19.48
C ASP A 136 -19.40 -2.50 19.12
N ALA A 137 -19.11 -2.62 17.83
CA ALA A 137 -17.92 -3.33 17.35
C ALA A 137 -16.61 -2.66 17.81
N CYS A 138 -16.55 -1.31 17.85
CA CYS A 138 -15.42 -0.57 18.42
C CYS A 138 -15.26 -0.86 19.92
N ILE A 139 -16.35 -0.89 20.68
CA ILE A 139 -16.33 -1.23 22.11
C ILE A 139 -15.87 -2.66 22.33
N GLN A 140 -16.39 -3.63 21.56
CA GLN A 140 -15.96 -5.02 21.63
C GLN A 140 -14.47 -5.17 21.31
N MET A 141 -13.98 -4.48 20.28
CA MET A 141 -12.57 -4.46 19.91
C MET A 141 -11.68 -4.00 21.08
N GLU A 142 -12.06 -2.91 21.76
CA GLU A 142 -11.29 -2.39 22.92
C GLU A 142 -11.36 -3.35 24.12
N LEU A 143 -12.52 -3.92 24.42
CA LEU A 143 -12.69 -4.88 25.53
C LEU A 143 -11.85 -6.15 25.32
N LEU A 144 -11.66 -6.56 24.07
CA LEU A 144 -10.83 -7.71 23.71
C LEU A 144 -9.32 -7.38 23.61
N GLY A 145 -8.96 -6.09 23.68
CA GLY A 145 -7.59 -5.64 23.50
C GLY A 145 -7.07 -5.85 22.06
N HIS A 146 -7.95 -5.86 21.09
CA HIS A 146 -7.59 -6.05 19.69
C HIS A 146 -7.35 -4.70 18.98
N SER A 147 -6.60 -4.71 17.89
CA SER A 147 -6.38 -3.55 17.02
C SER A 147 -7.36 -3.47 15.85
N PHE A 148 -8.12 -4.53 15.61
CA PHE A 148 -9.21 -4.62 14.64
C PHE A 148 -10.27 -5.62 15.11
N TYR A 149 -11.49 -5.49 14.57
CA TYR A 149 -12.60 -6.42 14.84
C TYR A 149 -13.45 -6.58 13.60
N VAL A 150 -13.79 -7.85 13.28
CA VAL A 150 -14.65 -8.21 12.14
C VAL A 150 -16.04 -8.50 12.67
N PHE A 151 -17.07 -7.93 12.08
CA PHE A 151 -18.47 -8.07 12.52
C PHE A 151 -19.42 -8.05 11.33
N CYS A 152 -20.66 -8.48 11.54
CA CYS A 152 -21.76 -8.24 10.62
C CYS A 152 -22.41 -6.92 10.99
N ASN A 153 -22.51 -5.98 10.05
CA ASN A 153 -23.19 -4.72 10.28
C ASN A 153 -24.70 -4.95 10.31
N ALA A 154 -25.35 -4.59 11.42
CA ALA A 154 -26.79 -4.80 11.61
C ALA A 154 -27.67 -3.97 10.65
N GLU A 155 -27.14 -2.92 10.04
CA GLU A 155 -27.88 -2.07 9.08
C GLU A 155 -27.80 -2.63 7.65
N THR A 156 -26.61 -3.16 7.26
CA THR A 156 -26.35 -3.56 5.87
C THR A 156 -26.33 -5.07 5.67
N ASP A 157 -26.34 -5.84 6.75
CA ASP A 157 -26.16 -7.31 6.77
C ASP A 157 -24.87 -7.78 6.09
N GLN A 158 -23.86 -6.88 6.03
CA GLN A 158 -22.58 -7.14 5.39
C GLN A 158 -21.47 -7.29 6.44
N VAL A 159 -20.44 -8.04 6.07
CA VAL A 159 -19.24 -8.18 6.91
C VAL A 159 -18.38 -6.94 6.81
N ASN A 160 -18.25 -6.22 7.92
CA ASN A 160 -17.44 -5.01 8.03
C ASN A 160 -16.27 -5.23 8.99
N VAL A 161 -15.29 -4.33 8.95
CA VAL A 161 -14.14 -4.34 9.87
C VAL A 161 -13.96 -2.96 10.49
N VAL A 162 -13.95 -2.89 11.81
CA VAL A 162 -13.45 -1.70 12.53
C VAL A 162 -12.00 -1.90 12.92
N TYR A 163 -11.21 -0.83 12.90
CA TYR A 163 -9.80 -0.87 13.28
C TYR A 163 -9.37 0.41 14.00
N LYS A 164 -8.40 0.26 14.90
CA LYS A 164 -7.86 1.36 15.69
C LYS A 164 -6.92 2.23 14.86
N ARG A 165 -7.06 3.54 14.96
CA ARG A 165 -6.19 4.55 14.36
C ARG A 165 -5.40 5.29 15.44
N LYS A 166 -4.45 6.12 15.03
CA LYS A 166 -3.74 7.02 15.95
C LYS A 166 -4.69 8.07 16.51
N GLY A 167 -4.49 8.47 17.77
CA GLY A 167 -5.28 9.53 18.39
C GLY A 167 -6.66 9.08 18.91
N ASN A 168 -6.78 7.84 19.34
CA ASN A 168 -8.02 7.27 19.90
C ASN A 168 -9.22 7.40 18.96
N THR A 169 -8.99 7.26 17.67
CA THR A 169 -10.00 7.25 16.62
C THR A 169 -10.06 5.88 15.96
N TYR A 170 -11.17 5.60 15.28
CA TYR A 170 -11.42 4.33 14.62
C TYR A 170 -11.65 4.52 13.13
N GLY A 171 -11.41 3.49 12.34
CA GLY A 171 -11.78 3.43 10.94
C GLY A 171 -12.74 2.26 10.71
N LEU A 172 -13.65 2.42 9.76
CA LEU A 172 -14.55 1.39 9.27
C LEU A 172 -14.15 1.01 7.84
N ILE A 173 -14.12 -0.28 7.57
CA ILE A 173 -13.93 -0.84 6.23
C ILE A 173 -15.21 -1.58 5.87
N GLU A 174 -15.80 -1.18 4.76
CA GLU A 174 -17.04 -1.73 4.22
C GLU A 174 -16.78 -2.28 2.82
N PRO A 175 -17.40 -3.40 2.42
CA PRO A 175 -17.33 -3.85 1.04
C PRO A 175 -18.09 -2.89 0.12
N GLU A 176 -17.53 -2.58 -1.05
CA GLU A 176 -18.29 -1.97 -2.15
C GLU A 176 -18.98 -3.10 -2.94
N ASN A 177 -20.27 -2.97 -3.19
CA ASN A 177 -21.06 -3.87 -4.03
C ASN A 177 -20.96 -3.49 -5.50
#